data_1332fea1a1d7e3e230be551544427335
#
_entry.id   1332fea1a1d7e3e230be551544427335
#
_cell.length_a   1.000
_cell.length_b   1.000
_cell.length_c   1.000
_cell.angle_alpha   90.00
_cell.angle_beta   90.00
_cell.angle_gamma   90.00
#
_symmetry.space_group_name_H-M   'P 1'
#
loop_
_entity.id
_entity.type
_entity.pdbx_description
1 polymer ?
#
loop_
_entity_poly.entity_id
_entity_poly.type
_entity_poly.pdbx_seq_one_letter_code
_entity_poly.pdbx_strand_id
1 'polypeptide(L)'
;MKLKFFPTTIFRETPKVTFFDTGLKESNGCDVVIHTEEAISPPDDFKDEQYYVHNHQIDHNLVITGERTFVLINPSWDEPHHVIYLNRSMGALEIPIGTYHRSISGKEGSIVLNQPKRDKFFDPAKEFIPQKLDKISLIKARKSPPIYWIYENNQIKRINFNPLEQKIKTFAWYEQKTKRYLNQNK
;
A
#
# COMPACT_ATOMS: atom_id res chain seq x y z
N MET A 1 17.30 0.83 2.81
CA MET A 1 16.74 1.75 1.78
C MET A 1 15.51 2.45 2.36
N LYS A 2 15.27 3.72 2.02
CA LYS A 2 14.11 4.49 2.52
C LYS A 2 13.01 4.49 1.47
N LEU A 3 11.76 4.18 1.85
CA LEU A 3 10.60 4.30 0.96
C LEU A 3 10.44 5.76 0.51
N LYS A 4 10.02 5.96 -0.74
CA LYS A 4 9.79 7.27 -1.32
C LYS A 4 8.32 7.48 -1.61
N PHE A 5 7.86 8.68 -1.29
CA PHE A 5 6.53 9.19 -1.60
C PHE A 5 6.69 10.49 -2.35
N PHE A 6 5.99 10.63 -3.47
CA PHE A 6 5.98 11.84 -4.29
C PHE A 6 4.70 12.61 -4.02
N PRO A 7 4.75 13.75 -3.32
CA PRO A 7 3.57 14.51 -2.99
C PRO A 7 2.91 15.09 -4.25
N THR A 8 1.59 15.10 -4.27
CA THR A 8 0.85 15.80 -5.31
C THR A 8 0.78 17.28 -5.00
N THR A 9 0.83 18.14 -6.03
CA THR A 9 0.72 19.58 -5.90
C THR A 9 -0.58 20.07 -6.55
N ILE A 10 -1.46 20.71 -5.76
CA ILE A 10 -2.63 21.37 -6.30
C ILE A 10 -2.16 22.68 -6.96
N PHE A 11 -2.36 22.82 -8.26
CA PHE A 11 -2.00 24.06 -9.00
C PHE A 11 -3.20 24.89 -9.42
N ARG A 12 -4.40 24.34 -9.31
CA ARG A 12 -5.66 25.08 -9.56
C ARG A 12 -6.79 24.43 -8.77
N GLU A 13 -7.63 25.24 -8.17
CA GLU A 13 -8.82 24.79 -7.48
C GLU A 13 -10.01 25.71 -7.76
N THR A 14 -11.18 25.13 -7.89
CA THR A 14 -12.48 25.79 -7.97
C THR A 14 -13.42 25.15 -6.94
N PRO A 15 -14.59 25.70 -6.61
CA PRO A 15 -15.48 25.13 -5.60
C PRO A 15 -15.87 23.66 -5.83
N LYS A 16 -15.75 23.15 -7.06
CA LYS A 16 -16.15 21.78 -7.41
C LYS A 16 -15.07 20.98 -8.16
N VAL A 17 -13.93 21.60 -8.50
CA VAL A 17 -12.90 20.95 -9.33
C VAL A 17 -11.52 21.28 -8.79
N THR A 18 -10.71 20.24 -8.56
CA THR A 18 -9.32 20.37 -8.15
C THR A 18 -8.42 19.82 -9.25
N PHE A 19 -7.41 20.57 -9.61
CA PHE A 19 -6.36 20.18 -10.55
C PHE A 19 -5.06 19.96 -9.79
N PHE A 20 -4.47 18.80 -9.95
CA PHE A 20 -3.20 18.48 -9.28
C PHE A 20 -2.19 17.85 -10.22
N ASP A 21 -0.91 18.07 -9.92
CA ASP A 21 0.23 17.43 -10.56
C ASP A 21 0.74 16.33 -9.65
N THR A 22 1.09 15.18 -10.23
CA THR A 22 1.69 14.04 -9.51
C THR A 22 3.18 14.24 -9.22
N GLY A 23 3.82 15.24 -9.82
CA GLY A 23 5.24 15.52 -9.67
C GLY A 23 6.19 14.47 -10.30
N LEU A 24 5.67 13.50 -11.03
CA LEU A 24 6.44 12.40 -11.63
C LEU A 24 6.90 12.78 -13.04
N LYS A 25 8.17 13.16 -13.18
CA LYS A 25 8.73 13.65 -14.45
C LYS A 25 9.23 12.56 -15.40
N GLU A 26 9.50 11.35 -14.89
CA GLU A 26 10.19 10.30 -15.65
C GLU A 26 9.30 9.09 -15.98
N SER A 27 7.99 9.19 -15.76
CA SER A 27 7.06 8.13 -16.15
C SER A 27 6.96 8.02 -17.67
N ASN A 28 6.99 6.81 -18.19
CA ASN A 28 6.78 6.48 -19.59
C ASN A 28 5.63 5.48 -19.80
N GLY A 29 4.78 5.32 -18.79
CA GLY A 29 3.58 4.50 -18.81
C GLY A 29 2.46 5.13 -17.97
N CYS A 30 1.24 4.63 -18.14
CA CYS A 30 0.08 5.09 -17.39
C CYS A 30 -0.91 3.92 -17.31
N ASP A 31 -0.97 3.28 -16.15
CA ASP A 31 -1.85 2.15 -15.89
C ASP A 31 -2.91 2.56 -14.86
N VAL A 32 -4.17 2.20 -15.12
CA VAL A 32 -5.25 2.38 -14.15
C VAL A 32 -5.64 1.03 -13.59
N VAL A 33 -5.51 0.87 -12.27
CA VAL A 33 -5.82 -0.38 -11.56
C VAL A 33 -7.08 -0.18 -10.75
N ILE A 34 -8.16 -0.87 -11.12
CA ILE A 34 -9.48 -0.75 -10.49
C ILE A 34 -9.76 -2.02 -9.67
N HIS A 35 -9.99 -1.85 -8.39
CA HIS A 35 -10.64 -2.84 -7.54
C HIS A 35 -12.07 -2.36 -7.29
N THR A 36 -13.07 -3.06 -7.77
CA THR A 36 -14.47 -2.65 -7.66
C THR A 36 -15.05 -2.86 -6.26
N GLU A 37 -14.44 -3.78 -5.50
CA GLU A 37 -14.82 -4.16 -4.14
C GLU A 37 -13.58 -4.69 -3.38
N GLU A 38 -13.79 -5.46 -2.31
CA GLU A 38 -12.69 -6.13 -1.63
C GLU A 38 -11.96 -7.07 -2.59
N ALA A 39 -10.67 -6.81 -2.79
CA ALA A 39 -9.85 -7.57 -3.71
C ALA A 39 -8.39 -7.59 -3.28
N ILE A 40 -7.67 -8.64 -3.71
CA ILE A 40 -6.24 -8.84 -3.51
C ILE A 40 -5.58 -8.99 -4.88
N SER A 41 -4.50 -8.26 -5.12
CA SER A 41 -3.74 -8.32 -6.37
C SER A 41 -2.23 -8.49 -6.09
N PRO A 42 -1.60 -9.56 -6.61
CA PRO A 42 -2.24 -10.70 -7.26
C PRO A 42 -3.10 -11.50 -6.28
N PRO A 43 -4.10 -12.24 -6.78
CA PRO A 43 -4.92 -13.11 -5.95
C PRO A 43 -4.07 -14.23 -5.33
N ASP A 44 -4.47 -14.70 -4.15
CA ASP A 44 -3.82 -15.83 -3.50
C ASP A 44 -4.03 -17.12 -4.32
N ASP A 45 -3.05 -18.01 -4.29
CA ASP A 45 -3.17 -19.36 -4.83
C ASP A 45 -3.49 -20.32 -3.67
N PHE A 46 -4.77 -20.65 -3.51
CA PHE A 46 -5.34 -21.36 -2.35
C PHE A 46 -5.01 -20.63 -1.03
N LYS A 47 -4.01 -21.12 -0.30
CA LYS A 47 -3.56 -20.55 1.00
C LYS A 47 -2.24 -19.80 0.91
N ASP A 48 -1.61 -19.79 -0.27
CA ASP A 48 -0.30 -19.19 -0.47
C ASP A 48 -0.45 -17.75 -0.96
N GLU A 49 0.09 -16.82 -0.19
CA GLU A 49 0.20 -15.41 -0.59
C GLU A 49 1.01 -15.32 -1.89
N GLN A 50 0.45 -14.60 -2.88
CA GLN A 50 1.10 -14.29 -4.13
C GLN A 50 1.56 -12.83 -4.16
N TYR A 51 2.65 -12.58 -4.88
CA TYR A 51 3.26 -11.26 -5.04
C TYR A 51 3.63 -11.03 -6.50
N TYR A 52 3.59 -9.79 -6.96
CA TYR A 52 4.31 -9.37 -8.14
C TYR A 52 5.72 -8.94 -7.77
N VAL A 53 6.65 -9.09 -8.71
CA VAL A 53 7.99 -8.54 -8.64
C VAL A 53 8.38 -8.08 -10.04
N HIS A 54 8.71 -6.80 -10.17
CA HIS A 54 9.12 -6.23 -11.45
C HIS A 54 10.64 -6.13 -11.53
N ASN A 55 11.19 -6.57 -12.67
CA ASN A 55 12.61 -6.49 -12.97
C ASN A 55 12.94 -5.33 -13.91
N HIS A 56 11.95 -4.87 -14.68
CA HIS A 56 12.08 -3.86 -15.72
C HIS A 56 11.10 -2.70 -15.58
N GLN A 57 10.47 -2.58 -14.39
CA GLN A 57 9.52 -1.54 -14.07
C GLN A 57 9.71 -1.04 -12.63
N ILE A 58 9.74 0.27 -12.47
CA ILE A 58 9.54 0.95 -11.17
C ILE A 58 8.10 1.45 -11.17
N ASP A 59 7.33 1.08 -10.15
CA ASP A 59 5.96 1.56 -10.01
C ASP A 59 5.92 2.89 -9.24
N HIS A 60 4.95 3.75 -9.63
CA HIS A 60 4.57 4.92 -8.86
C HIS A 60 3.06 4.92 -8.70
N ASN A 61 2.59 4.39 -7.59
CA ASN A 61 1.17 4.14 -7.32
C ASN A 61 0.54 5.31 -6.57
N LEU A 62 -0.40 6.03 -7.18
CA LEU A 62 -1.22 7.07 -6.58
C LEU A 62 -2.66 6.60 -6.44
N VAL A 63 -3.19 6.58 -5.22
CA VAL A 63 -4.61 6.31 -5.00
C VAL A 63 -5.44 7.53 -5.42
N ILE A 64 -6.35 7.33 -6.38
CA ILE A 64 -7.28 8.37 -6.84
C ILE A 64 -8.55 8.38 -5.99
N THR A 65 -9.11 7.19 -5.73
CA THR A 65 -10.28 7.01 -4.86
C THR A 65 -10.11 5.81 -3.95
N GLY A 66 -10.71 5.86 -2.76
CA GLY A 66 -10.62 4.81 -1.75
C GLY A 66 -9.25 4.77 -1.06
N GLU A 67 -8.92 3.60 -0.54
CA GLU A 67 -7.64 3.30 0.11
C GLU A 67 -7.10 1.97 -0.43
N ARG A 68 -5.79 1.85 -0.54
CA ARG A 68 -5.11 0.65 -0.98
C ARG A 68 -4.00 0.28 -0.01
N THR A 69 -4.08 -0.91 0.58
CA THR A 69 -2.97 -1.43 1.38
C THR A 69 -1.96 -2.10 0.46
N PHE A 70 -0.71 -1.66 0.52
CA PHE A 70 0.41 -2.33 -0.13
C PHE A 70 1.25 -3.08 0.90
N VAL A 71 1.59 -4.33 0.60
CA VAL A 71 2.57 -5.12 1.35
C VAL A 71 3.81 -5.25 0.49
N LEU A 72 4.96 -4.77 0.99
CA LEU A 72 6.23 -4.79 0.29
C LEU A 72 7.22 -5.69 1.03
N ILE A 73 7.87 -6.59 0.30
CA ILE A 73 8.91 -7.48 0.80
C ILE A 73 10.14 -7.32 -0.07
N ASN A 74 11.25 -6.90 0.54
CA ASN A 74 12.53 -6.84 -0.15
C ASN A 74 13.67 -7.24 0.80
N PRO A 75 14.25 -8.44 0.65
CA PRO A 75 15.27 -8.96 1.55
C PRO A 75 16.61 -8.21 1.50
N SER A 76 16.81 -7.32 0.54
CA SER A 76 18.00 -6.45 0.45
C SER A 76 17.88 -5.17 1.30
N TRP A 77 16.73 -4.90 1.90
CA TRP A 77 16.53 -3.74 2.75
C TRP A 77 16.86 -4.07 4.21
N ASP A 78 17.33 -3.08 4.97
CA ASP A 78 17.58 -3.20 6.41
C ASP A 78 16.29 -3.55 7.17
N GLU A 79 15.18 -3.00 6.71
CA GLU A 79 13.82 -3.29 7.15
C GLU A 79 13.07 -3.91 5.98
N PRO A 80 13.01 -5.24 5.88
CA PRO A 80 12.62 -5.92 4.66
C PRO A 80 11.11 -6.04 4.43
N HIS A 81 10.27 -5.66 5.42
CA HIS A 81 8.83 -5.84 5.40
C HIS A 81 8.10 -4.53 5.72
N HIS A 82 7.34 -4.02 4.77
CA HIS A 82 6.54 -2.82 4.94
C HIS A 82 5.07 -3.05 4.59
N VAL A 83 4.18 -2.41 5.35
CA VAL A 83 2.74 -2.35 5.09
C VAL A 83 2.33 -0.88 4.99
N ILE A 84 1.83 -0.47 3.85
CA ILE A 84 1.49 0.92 3.55
C ILE A 84 -0.02 1.04 3.36
N TYR A 85 -0.71 1.78 4.22
CA TYR A 85 -2.12 2.14 4.05
C TYR A 85 -2.21 3.39 3.17
N LEU A 86 -2.00 3.18 1.87
CA LEU A 86 -1.89 4.26 0.89
C LEU A 86 -3.25 4.88 0.62
N ASN A 87 -3.31 6.19 0.74
CA ASN A 87 -4.43 7.02 0.31
C ASN A 87 -3.92 8.23 -0.51
N ARG A 88 -4.83 8.98 -1.11
CA ARG A 88 -4.50 10.11 -1.98
C ARG A 88 -3.57 11.14 -1.33
N SER A 89 -3.74 11.41 -0.04
CA SER A 89 -2.98 12.43 0.68
C SER A 89 -1.49 12.09 0.87
N MET A 90 -1.13 10.82 0.72
CA MET A 90 0.27 10.37 0.79
C MET A 90 1.06 10.65 -0.49
N GLY A 91 0.37 10.99 -1.59
CA GLY A 91 1.00 11.10 -2.90
C GLY A 91 1.28 9.75 -3.54
N ALA A 92 2.17 9.71 -4.53
CA ALA A 92 2.53 8.48 -5.22
C ALA A 92 3.62 7.72 -4.47
N LEU A 93 3.37 6.42 -4.21
CA LEU A 93 4.33 5.48 -3.62
C LEU A 93 5.22 4.90 -4.71
N GLU A 94 6.55 5.06 -4.58
CA GLU A 94 7.53 4.35 -5.41
C GLU A 94 7.72 2.91 -4.90
N ILE A 95 7.58 1.93 -5.81
CA ILE A 95 7.96 0.53 -5.59
C ILE A 95 9.12 0.21 -6.52
N PRO A 96 10.35 0.07 -6.00
CA PRO A 96 11.53 -0.18 -6.82
C PRO A 96 11.56 -1.58 -7.41
N ILE A 97 12.33 -1.74 -8.47
CA ILE A 97 12.69 -3.04 -9.08
C ILE A 97 13.11 -4.04 -8.02
N GLY A 98 12.72 -5.31 -8.19
CA GLY A 98 13.09 -6.42 -7.31
C GLY A 98 12.34 -6.43 -5.97
N THR A 99 11.34 -5.56 -5.78
CA THR A 99 10.49 -5.55 -4.60
C THR A 99 9.26 -6.42 -4.82
N TYR A 100 9.11 -7.46 -4.03
CA TYR A 100 7.90 -8.28 -4.00
C TYR A 100 6.78 -7.46 -3.38
N HIS A 101 5.68 -7.33 -4.09
CA HIS A 101 4.57 -6.50 -3.64
C HIS A 101 3.21 -7.12 -3.97
N ARG A 102 2.25 -6.84 -3.10
CA ARG A 102 0.83 -7.13 -3.31
C ARG A 102 0.00 -5.97 -2.81
N SER A 103 -1.20 -5.83 -3.35
CA SER A 103 -2.12 -4.77 -2.92
C SER A 103 -3.48 -5.32 -2.54
N ILE A 104 -4.12 -4.68 -1.55
CA ILE A 104 -5.40 -5.10 -0.96
C ILE A 104 -6.30 -3.87 -0.89
N SER A 105 -7.54 -4.00 -1.36
CA SER A 105 -8.61 -3.00 -1.14
C SER A 105 -9.64 -3.53 -0.16
N GLY A 106 -10.30 -2.62 0.55
CA GLY A 106 -11.47 -2.93 1.36
C GLY A 106 -12.75 -3.01 0.53
N LYS A 107 -13.90 -3.13 1.21
CA LYS A 107 -15.24 -3.35 0.60
C LYS A 107 -15.64 -2.29 -0.43
N GLU A 108 -15.20 -1.05 -0.25
CA GLU A 108 -15.52 0.06 -1.16
C GLU A 108 -14.66 0.06 -2.44
N GLY A 109 -13.72 -0.89 -2.53
CA GLY A 109 -12.77 -0.92 -3.63
C GLY A 109 -11.80 0.26 -3.62
N SER A 110 -11.08 0.44 -4.73
CA SER A 110 -10.19 1.60 -4.91
C SER A 110 -9.74 1.73 -6.36
N ILE A 111 -9.39 2.95 -6.77
CA ILE A 111 -8.78 3.24 -8.07
C ILE A 111 -7.37 3.77 -7.81
N VAL A 112 -6.39 3.14 -8.44
CA VAL A 112 -4.97 3.51 -8.39
C VAL A 112 -4.51 3.88 -9.80
N LEU A 113 -3.86 5.03 -9.90
CA LEU A 113 -3.08 5.42 -11.06
C LEU A 113 -1.64 4.99 -10.81
N ASN A 114 -1.12 4.08 -11.63
CA ASN A 114 0.30 3.76 -11.66
C ASN A 114 0.94 4.51 -12.83
N GLN A 115 1.95 5.31 -12.55
CA GLN A 115 2.78 6.01 -13.53
C GLN A 115 4.18 5.38 -13.53
N PRO A 116 4.36 4.21 -14.16
CA PRO A 116 5.60 3.47 -14.06
C PRO A 116 6.72 4.10 -14.89
N LYS A 117 7.96 3.78 -14.49
CA LYS A 117 9.16 3.94 -15.29
C LYS A 117 9.62 2.57 -15.77
N ARG A 118 9.50 2.33 -17.08
CA ARG A 118 9.84 1.07 -17.75
C ARG A 118 11.12 1.21 -18.54
N ASP A 119 11.96 0.20 -18.50
CA ASP A 119 13.11 0.13 -19.39
C ASP A 119 12.76 -0.59 -20.71
N LYS A 120 13.74 -0.68 -21.62
CA LYS A 120 13.56 -1.28 -22.96
C LYS A 120 13.30 -2.79 -22.96
N PHE A 121 13.47 -3.46 -21.83
CA PHE A 121 13.26 -4.90 -21.70
C PHE A 121 11.93 -5.25 -21.03
N PHE A 122 11.12 -4.24 -20.68
CA PHE A 122 9.80 -4.44 -20.11
C PHE A 122 8.91 -5.28 -21.04
N ASP A 123 8.38 -6.37 -20.50
CA ASP A 123 7.44 -7.26 -21.18
C ASP A 123 6.29 -7.60 -20.19
N PRO A 124 5.07 -7.08 -20.41
CA PRO A 124 3.97 -7.28 -19.48
C PRO A 124 3.61 -8.76 -19.27
N ALA A 125 3.85 -9.62 -20.26
CA ALA A 125 3.60 -11.04 -20.12
C ALA A 125 4.56 -11.74 -19.13
N LYS A 126 5.71 -11.10 -18.82
CA LYS A 126 6.72 -11.63 -17.89
C LYS A 126 6.70 -10.90 -16.54
N GLU A 127 6.38 -9.61 -16.53
CA GLU A 127 6.42 -8.77 -15.34
C GLU A 127 5.23 -9.00 -14.40
N PHE A 128 4.05 -9.41 -14.93
CA PHE A 128 2.84 -9.60 -14.15
C PHE A 128 2.52 -11.08 -13.85
N ILE A 129 3.56 -11.91 -13.71
CA ILE A 129 3.39 -13.31 -13.27
C ILE A 129 3.42 -13.36 -11.74
N PRO A 130 2.36 -13.87 -11.07
CA PRO A 130 2.35 -14.03 -9.63
C PRO A 130 3.48 -14.95 -9.14
N GLN A 131 4.14 -14.57 -8.05
CA GLN A 131 5.27 -15.28 -7.47
C GLN A 131 5.00 -15.63 -6.01
N LYS A 132 5.36 -16.85 -5.59
CA LYS A 132 5.38 -17.25 -4.18
C LYS A 132 6.67 -16.79 -3.49
N LEU A 133 6.61 -16.59 -2.18
CA LEU A 133 7.82 -16.35 -1.38
C LEU A 133 8.46 -17.69 -1.01
N ASP A 134 9.10 -18.35 -1.97
CA ASP A 134 9.69 -19.69 -1.84
C ASP A 134 11.15 -19.68 -1.37
N LYS A 135 11.89 -18.59 -1.60
CA LYS A 135 13.29 -18.46 -1.18
C LYS A 135 13.40 -18.18 0.31
N ILE A 136 14.37 -18.80 0.99
CA ILE A 136 14.61 -18.64 2.43
C ILE A 136 14.74 -17.17 2.84
N SER A 137 15.42 -16.34 2.04
CA SER A 137 15.58 -14.92 2.30
C SER A 137 14.23 -14.16 2.27
N LEU A 138 13.34 -14.49 1.33
CA LEU A 138 12.01 -13.92 1.22
C LEU A 138 11.11 -14.34 2.37
N ILE A 139 11.15 -15.63 2.74
CA ILE A 139 10.38 -16.15 3.89
C ILE A 139 10.84 -15.47 5.18
N LYS A 140 12.15 -15.29 5.40
CA LYS A 140 12.68 -14.55 6.54
C LYS A 140 12.25 -13.09 6.52
N ALA A 141 12.34 -12.41 5.37
CA ALA A 141 11.92 -11.03 5.20
C ALA A 141 10.43 -10.85 5.54
N ARG A 142 9.56 -11.74 5.04
CA ARG A 142 8.10 -11.71 5.31
C ARG A 142 7.77 -11.92 6.80
N LYS A 143 8.56 -12.74 7.50
CA LYS A 143 8.42 -12.99 8.95
C LYS A 143 9.00 -11.89 9.84
N SER A 144 9.78 -10.97 9.28
CA SER A 144 10.28 -9.80 10.04
C SER A 144 9.12 -8.94 10.49
N PRO A 145 9.22 -8.29 11.68
CA PRO A 145 8.20 -7.35 12.13
C PRO A 145 7.93 -6.28 11.06
N PRO A 146 6.68 -6.09 10.62
CA PRO A 146 6.38 -5.12 9.59
C PRO A 146 6.48 -3.70 10.11
N ILE A 147 6.95 -2.80 9.24
CA ILE A 147 6.88 -1.36 9.43
C ILE A 147 5.63 -0.87 8.74
N TYR A 148 4.76 -0.20 9.48
CA TYR A 148 3.51 0.34 8.96
C TYR A 148 3.67 1.82 8.60
N TRP A 149 3.01 2.24 7.51
CA TRP A 149 2.98 3.60 7.03
C TRP A 149 1.54 4.06 6.90
N ILE A 150 1.22 5.17 7.56
CA ILE A 150 -0.12 5.78 7.60
C ILE A 150 -0.04 7.28 7.31
N TYR A 151 -1.17 7.88 6.94
CA TYR A 151 -1.32 9.33 6.87
C TYR A 151 -2.18 9.80 8.04
N GLU A 152 -1.59 10.63 8.87
CA GLU A 152 -2.26 11.17 10.06
C GLU A 152 -1.73 12.56 10.39
N ASN A 153 -2.63 13.49 10.76
CA ASN A 153 -2.29 14.87 11.08
C ASN A 153 -1.48 15.56 9.97
N ASN A 154 -1.90 15.38 8.71
CA ASN A 154 -1.26 15.93 7.50
C ASN A 154 0.19 15.50 7.29
N GLN A 155 0.57 14.34 7.82
CA GLN A 155 1.92 13.79 7.69
C GLN A 155 1.90 12.28 7.44
N ILE A 156 2.87 11.82 6.65
CA ILE A 156 3.16 10.39 6.54
C ILE A 156 3.92 9.96 7.78
N LYS A 157 3.36 9.02 8.53
CA LYS A 157 3.95 8.46 9.74
C LYS A 157 4.38 7.02 9.54
N ARG A 158 5.53 6.72 10.12
CA ARG A 158 6.07 5.37 10.24
C ARG A 158 5.83 4.87 11.67
N ILE A 159 5.22 3.71 11.82
CA ILE A 159 4.88 3.10 13.09
C ILE A 159 5.26 1.60 13.11
N ASN A 160 5.55 1.07 14.30
CA ASN A 160 6.02 -0.31 14.50
C ASN A 160 4.92 -1.25 15.03
N PHE A 161 3.68 -0.85 14.99
CA PHE A 161 2.53 -1.65 15.43
C PHE A 161 1.41 -1.54 14.39
N ASN A 162 0.57 -2.58 14.30
CA ASN A 162 -0.56 -2.57 13.39
C ASN A 162 -1.64 -1.58 13.88
N PRO A 163 -1.92 -0.49 13.16
CA PRO A 163 -2.88 0.52 13.59
C PRO A 163 -4.32 0.00 13.67
N LEU A 164 -4.68 -1.02 12.87
CA LEU A 164 -6.00 -1.62 12.90
C LEU A 164 -6.22 -2.44 14.18
N GLU A 165 -5.22 -3.18 14.63
CA GLU A 165 -5.30 -3.93 15.89
C GLU A 165 -5.42 -3.00 17.11
N GLN A 166 -4.75 -1.86 17.07
CA GLN A 166 -4.83 -0.88 18.14
C GLN A 166 -6.22 -0.24 18.21
N LYS A 167 -6.84 0.09 17.07
CA LYS A 167 -8.22 0.58 17.03
C LYS A 167 -9.20 -0.43 17.62
N ILE A 168 -9.07 -1.70 17.27
CA ILE A 168 -9.92 -2.79 17.80
C ILE A 168 -9.74 -2.93 19.32
N LYS A 169 -8.51 -2.93 19.84
CA LYS A 169 -8.23 -3.00 21.27
C LYS A 169 -8.81 -1.80 22.04
N THR A 170 -8.71 -0.61 21.47
CA THR A 170 -9.28 0.60 22.07
C THR A 170 -10.79 0.56 22.09
N PHE A 171 -11.46 0.09 21.03
CA PHE A 171 -12.91 -0.08 20.96
C PHE A 171 -13.42 -1.11 22.01
N ALA A 172 -12.77 -2.28 22.08
CA ALA A 172 -13.10 -3.31 23.06
C ALA A 172 -12.94 -2.81 24.50
N TRP A 173 -11.93 -1.99 24.79
CA TRP A 173 -11.74 -1.37 26.10
C TRP A 173 -12.87 -0.38 26.45
N TYR A 174 -13.29 0.47 25.49
CA TYR A 174 -14.42 1.38 25.67
C TYR A 174 -15.73 0.63 25.92
N GLU A 175 -16.03 -0.42 25.18
CA GLU A 175 -17.22 -1.26 25.40
C GLU A 175 -17.22 -1.92 26.78
N GLN A 176 -16.09 -2.47 27.23
CA GLN A 176 -15.97 -3.06 28.56
C GLN A 176 -16.16 -2.02 29.69
N LYS A 177 -15.63 -0.82 29.52
CA LYS A 177 -15.76 0.28 30.47
C LYS A 177 -17.21 0.75 30.56
N THR A 178 -17.90 0.89 29.44
CA THR A 178 -19.31 1.27 29.39
C THR A 178 -20.21 0.22 30.03
N LYS A 179 -19.98 -1.08 29.78
CA LYS A 179 -20.70 -2.17 30.44
C LYS A 179 -20.51 -2.21 31.96
N ARG A 180 -19.30 -1.92 32.44
CA ARG A 180 -19.05 -1.81 33.91
C ARG A 180 -19.79 -0.63 34.54
N TYR A 181 -19.85 0.51 33.89
CA TYR A 181 -20.60 1.68 34.38
C TYR A 181 -22.09 1.44 34.44
N LEU A 182 -22.69 0.76 33.47
CA LEU A 182 -24.12 0.42 33.44
C LEU A 182 -24.51 -0.64 34.48
N ASN A 183 -23.59 -1.53 34.85
CA ASN A 183 -23.84 -2.56 35.88
C ASN A 183 -23.61 -2.06 37.33
N GLN A 184 -22.92 -0.94 37.53
CA GLN A 184 -22.72 -0.34 38.86
C GLN A 184 -23.84 0.64 39.26
N ASN A 185 -24.71 1.02 38.29
CA ASN A 185 -25.82 1.95 38.53
C ASN A 185 -27.19 1.27 38.40
N LYS A 186 -27.24 -0.04 38.58
CA LYS A 186 -28.45 -0.85 38.81
C LYS A 186 -28.42 -1.39 40.28
#